data_b5d8ff2afbf43a3bac999c9813b091f6
#
_entry.id   b5d8ff2afbf43a3bac999c9813b091f6
#
_cell.length_a   1.000
_cell.length_b   1.000
_cell.length_c   1.000
_cell.angle_alpha   90.00
_cell.angle_beta   90.00
_cell.angle_gamma   90.00
#
_symmetry.space_group_name_H-M   'P 1'
#
loop_
_entity.id
_entity.type
_entity.pdbx_description
1 polymer ?
#
loop_
_entity_poly.entity_id
_entity_poly.type
_entity_poly.pdbx_seq_one_letter_code
_entity_poly.pdbx_strand_id
1 'polypeptide(L)'
;MNALKSIFAWLGRFLEKARTIMLNLGTAFVLIFFTVLIIGVFSSSGSEVKDPSGRVLFIDPQGIVVDQEVFNSDFLSSLSGNGDADQIQTRDLIELIRTVADDEDIPAVFIDFSSTGFAGPTTAINIAKELKALRDSGKRVIAFNDRLSTTSYLMASQASEIWVHPVGSISVMGLGGMRPYQKELYENLKINFHNYSQGDFKSAVEGLSLIHI
;
A
#
# COMPACT_ATOMS: atom_id res chain seq x y z
N MET A 1 -71.84 -1.95 -30.96
CA MET A 1 -71.22 -1.27 -29.82
C MET A 1 -70.63 -2.24 -28.76
N ASN A 2 -71.19 -3.45 -28.61
CA ASN A 2 -70.78 -4.46 -27.62
C ASN A 2 -69.46 -5.18 -27.94
N ALA A 3 -69.20 -5.44 -29.25
CA ALA A 3 -67.93 -6.10 -29.67
C ALA A 3 -66.65 -5.28 -29.38
N LEU A 4 -66.68 -3.96 -29.57
CA LEU A 4 -65.58 -3.08 -29.27
C LEU A 4 -65.31 -3.06 -27.77
N LYS A 5 -66.30 -3.01 -26.91
CA LYS A 5 -66.12 -3.06 -25.45
C LYS A 5 -65.49 -4.36 -24.98
N SER A 6 -65.81 -5.48 -25.60
CA SER A 6 -65.23 -6.80 -25.26
C SER A 6 -63.79 -6.91 -25.69
N ILE A 7 -63.42 -6.35 -26.84
CA ILE A 7 -61.99 -6.27 -27.28
C ILE A 7 -61.15 -5.43 -26.36
N PHE A 8 -61.63 -4.26 -25.96
CA PHE A 8 -60.92 -3.41 -25.01
C PHE A 8 -60.77 -4.04 -23.62
N ALA A 9 -61.81 -4.74 -23.15
CA ALA A 9 -61.72 -5.47 -21.87
C ALA A 9 -60.78 -6.67 -21.93
N TRP A 10 -60.69 -7.35 -23.07
CA TRP A 10 -59.71 -8.43 -23.27
C TRP A 10 -58.29 -7.88 -23.36
N LEU A 11 -58.07 -6.79 -24.08
CA LEU A 11 -56.80 -6.14 -24.22
C LEU A 11 -56.30 -5.62 -22.84
N GLY A 12 -57.19 -5.03 -22.03
CA GLY A 12 -56.85 -4.59 -20.66
C GLY A 12 -56.39 -5.75 -19.80
N ARG A 13 -57.10 -6.87 -19.79
CA ARG A 13 -56.70 -8.08 -19.04
C ARG A 13 -55.37 -8.68 -19.53
N PHE A 14 -55.13 -8.63 -20.83
CA PHE A 14 -53.87 -9.08 -21.42
C PHE A 14 -52.71 -8.20 -20.97
N LEU A 15 -52.84 -6.87 -21.01
CA LEU A 15 -51.83 -5.92 -20.57
C LEU A 15 -51.54 -6.03 -19.07
N GLU A 16 -52.59 -6.24 -18.26
CA GLU A 16 -52.38 -6.46 -16.81
C GLU A 16 -51.59 -7.73 -16.52
N LYS A 17 -51.91 -8.85 -17.20
CA LYS A 17 -51.17 -10.08 -17.05
C LYS A 17 -49.72 -9.93 -17.55
N ALA A 18 -49.51 -9.29 -18.69
CA ALA A 18 -48.19 -9.03 -19.23
C ALA A 18 -47.33 -8.17 -18.26
N ARG A 19 -47.93 -7.11 -17.71
CA ARG A 19 -47.28 -6.28 -16.70
C ARG A 19 -46.90 -7.07 -15.45
N THR A 20 -47.79 -7.89 -14.91
CA THR A 20 -47.55 -8.72 -13.72
C THR A 20 -46.41 -9.73 -13.96
N ILE A 21 -46.41 -10.39 -15.12
CA ILE A 21 -45.35 -11.34 -15.50
C ILE A 21 -44.01 -10.59 -15.60
N MET A 22 -43.99 -9.44 -16.25
CA MET A 22 -42.78 -8.64 -16.45
C MET A 22 -42.19 -8.13 -15.11
N LEU A 23 -43.07 -7.69 -14.20
CA LEU A 23 -42.63 -7.27 -12.84
C LEU A 23 -42.11 -8.45 -12.04
N ASN A 24 -42.77 -9.60 -12.06
CA ASN A 24 -42.31 -10.78 -11.32
C ASN A 24 -41.00 -11.33 -11.88
N LEU A 25 -40.82 -11.34 -13.22
CA LEU A 25 -39.56 -11.71 -13.87
C LEU A 25 -38.44 -10.74 -13.50
N GLY A 26 -38.71 -9.42 -13.50
CA GLY A 26 -37.76 -8.39 -13.06
C GLY A 26 -37.35 -8.56 -11.60
N THR A 27 -38.33 -8.82 -10.73
CA THR A 27 -38.05 -9.07 -9.31
C THR A 27 -37.22 -10.35 -9.10
N ALA A 28 -37.54 -11.42 -9.79
CA ALA A 28 -36.80 -12.68 -9.74
C ALA A 28 -35.36 -12.48 -10.24
N PHE A 29 -35.17 -11.73 -11.32
CA PHE A 29 -33.85 -11.41 -11.85
C PHE A 29 -33.02 -10.63 -10.84
N VAL A 30 -33.59 -9.60 -10.21
CA VAL A 30 -32.91 -8.80 -9.17
C VAL A 30 -32.52 -9.67 -7.98
N LEU A 31 -33.42 -10.54 -7.51
CA LEU A 31 -33.11 -11.44 -6.39
C LEU A 31 -31.97 -12.43 -6.75
N ILE A 32 -32.02 -13.03 -7.94
CA ILE A 32 -30.97 -13.93 -8.41
C ILE A 32 -29.63 -13.17 -8.52
N PHE A 33 -29.64 -11.96 -9.09
CA PHE A 33 -28.45 -11.13 -9.22
C PHE A 33 -27.81 -10.83 -7.86
N PHE A 34 -28.60 -10.38 -6.89
CA PHE A 34 -28.08 -10.13 -5.54
C PHE A 34 -27.61 -11.40 -4.82
N THR A 35 -28.30 -12.52 -5.02
CA THR A 35 -27.89 -13.80 -4.46
C THR A 35 -26.54 -14.24 -5.02
N VAL A 36 -26.35 -14.15 -6.34
CA VAL A 36 -25.06 -14.48 -6.98
C VAL A 36 -23.95 -13.53 -6.52
N LEU A 37 -24.28 -12.24 -6.36
CA LEU A 37 -23.32 -11.23 -5.87
C LEU A 37 -22.90 -11.54 -4.42
N ILE A 38 -23.85 -11.86 -3.56
CA ILE A 38 -23.57 -12.25 -2.16
C ILE A 38 -22.73 -13.52 -2.12
N ILE A 39 -23.12 -14.56 -2.86
CA ILE A 39 -22.34 -15.80 -2.94
C ILE A 39 -20.92 -15.51 -3.46
N GLY A 40 -20.78 -14.67 -4.50
CA GLY A 40 -19.49 -14.27 -5.06
C GLY A 40 -18.60 -13.58 -4.02
N VAL A 41 -19.15 -12.64 -3.24
CA VAL A 41 -18.42 -11.96 -2.16
C VAL A 41 -18.00 -12.93 -1.06
N PHE A 42 -18.90 -13.81 -0.61
CA PHE A 42 -18.58 -14.78 0.43
C PHE A 42 -17.70 -15.94 -0.04
N SER A 43 -17.77 -16.34 -1.31
CA SER A 43 -16.90 -17.38 -1.88
C SER A 43 -15.48 -16.88 -2.15
N SER A 44 -15.29 -15.58 -2.36
CA SER A 44 -13.96 -14.99 -2.58
C SER A 44 -13.13 -14.87 -1.30
N SER A 45 -13.73 -15.07 -0.12
CA SER A 45 -13.06 -14.97 1.18
C SER A 45 -12.38 -16.26 1.68
N GLY A 46 -12.36 -17.31 0.88
CA GLY A 46 -11.75 -18.59 1.24
C GLY A 46 -10.42 -18.83 0.55
N SER A 47 -9.40 -18.03 0.81
CA SER A 47 -8.03 -18.53 0.62
C SER A 47 -7.84 -19.65 1.62
N GLU A 48 -7.75 -20.88 1.14
CA GLU A 48 -7.37 -22.02 1.96
C GLU A 48 -5.99 -21.70 2.56
N VAL A 49 -5.98 -21.35 3.85
CA VAL A 49 -4.73 -21.10 4.57
C VAL A 49 -4.01 -22.45 4.62
N LYS A 50 -3.06 -22.62 3.72
CA LYS A 50 -2.22 -23.83 3.71
C LYS A 50 -1.44 -23.87 5.01
N ASP A 51 -1.44 -25.05 5.64
CA ASP A 51 -0.63 -25.32 6.83
C ASP A 51 0.83 -24.87 6.60
N PRO A 52 1.37 -23.93 7.38
CA PRO A 52 2.72 -23.39 7.22
C PRO A 52 3.81 -24.35 7.70
N SER A 53 3.46 -25.43 8.40
CA SER A 53 4.39 -26.34 9.07
C SER A 53 5.51 -26.80 8.15
N GLY A 54 6.74 -26.54 8.54
CA GLY A 54 7.95 -26.96 7.82
C GLY A 54 8.21 -26.23 6.50
N ARG A 55 7.47 -25.15 6.20
CA ARG A 55 7.66 -24.34 4.98
C ARG A 55 8.42 -23.07 5.27
N VAL A 56 9.11 -22.57 4.24
CA VAL A 56 9.70 -21.24 4.28
C VAL A 56 8.59 -20.21 4.04
N LEU A 57 8.46 -19.25 4.94
CA LEU A 57 7.55 -18.12 4.76
C LEU A 57 8.16 -17.14 3.78
N PHE A 58 7.44 -16.80 2.72
CA PHE A 58 7.81 -15.74 1.77
C PHE A 58 7.06 -14.45 2.11
N ILE A 59 7.80 -13.38 2.37
CA ILE A 59 7.28 -12.04 2.64
C ILE A 59 7.75 -11.13 1.52
N ASP A 60 6.81 -10.52 0.80
CA ASP A 60 7.06 -9.57 -0.29
C ASP A 60 6.21 -8.31 -0.03
N PRO A 61 6.71 -7.35 0.76
CA PRO A 61 6.01 -6.11 1.02
C PRO A 61 6.06 -5.23 -0.23
N GLN A 62 4.93 -5.04 -0.88
CA GLN A 62 4.84 -4.19 -2.08
C GLN A 62 4.30 -2.82 -1.70
N GLY A 63 5.06 -1.76 -2.04
CA GLY A 63 4.66 -0.39 -1.77
C GLY A 63 5.61 0.36 -0.82
N ILE A 64 5.11 1.38 -0.16
CA ILE A 64 5.91 2.23 0.73
C ILE A 64 5.54 1.93 2.18
N VAL A 65 6.55 1.54 2.97
CA VAL A 65 6.38 1.37 4.42
C VAL A 65 6.39 2.72 5.10
N VAL A 66 5.29 3.04 5.78
CA VAL A 66 5.02 4.33 6.42
C VAL A 66 4.66 4.15 7.90
N ASP A 67 4.92 5.14 8.74
CA ASP A 67 4.48 5.10 10.14
C ASP A 67 2.98 5.35 10.28
N GLN A 68 2.42 6.20 9.40
CA GLN A 68 1.00 6.48 9.30
C GLN A 68 0.57 6.53 7.83
N GLU A 69 -0.51 5.85 7.51
CA GLU A 69 -1.12 5.96 6.19
C GLU A 69 -1.71 7.35 5.98
N VAL A 70 -1.49 7.91 4.80
CA VAL A 70 -2.10 9.14 4.36
C VAL A 70 -3.24 8.77 3.41
N PHE A 71 -4.45 9.01 3.84
CA PHE A 71 -5.63 8.87 2.98
C PHE A 71 -5.76 10.11 2.10
N ASN A 72 -5.42 9.98 0.83
CA ASN A 72 -5.80 10.99 -0.15
C ASN A 72 -7.29 10.81 -0.45
N SER A 73 -8.10 11.71 0.09
CA SER A 73 -9.56 11.71 -0.08
C SER A 73 -10.04 12.17 -1.47
N ASP A 74 -9.16 12.29 -2.45
CA ASP A 74 -9.53 12.68 -3.80
C ASP A 74 -10.17 11.51 -4.54
N PHE A 75 -11.49 11.49 -4.48
CA PHE A 75 -12.33 10.56 -5.26
C PHE A 75 -11.95 10.52 -6.75
N LEU A 76 -11.47 11.64 -7.30
CA LEU A 76 -11.02 11.74 -8.69
C LEU A 76 -9.69 11.02 -8.94
N SER A 77 -8.77 10.97 -7.97
CA SER A 77 -7.51 10.21 -8.08
C SER A 77 -7.77 8.71 -8.06
N SER A 78 -8.73 8.26 -7.26
CA SER A 78 -9.19 6.86 -7.22
C SER A 78 -9.80 6.41 -8.55
N LEU A 79 -10.52 7.29 -9.24
CA LEU A 79 -11.13 7.00 -10.55
C LEU A 79 -10.13 7.03 -11.71
N SER A 80 -9.03 7.79 -11.58
CA SER A 80 -8.02 7.92 -12.64
C SER A 80 -6.99 6.80 -12.67
N GLY A 81 -7.06 5.83 -11.76
CA GLY A 81 -6.10 4.73 -11.66
C GLY A 81 -4.70 5.15 -11.22
N ASN A 82 -4.51 6.44 -10.91
CA ASN A 82 -3.32 6.96 -10.26
C ASN A 82 -3.47 6.81 -8.74
N GLY A 83 -3.87 5.62 -8.30
CA GLY A 83 -3.92 5.28 -6.87
C GLY A 83 -2.55 5.56 -6.25
N ASP A 84 -2.57 6.13 -5.06
CA ASP A 84 -1.37 6.25 -4.22
C ASP A 84 -0.63 4.91 -4.22
N ALA A 85 0.70 4.97 -4.25
CA ALA A 85 1.51 3.78 -4.04
C ALA A 85 0.98 3.05 -2.80
N ASP A 86 0.78 1.74 -2.90
CA ASP A 86 0.31 0.94 -1.78
C ASP A 86 1.13 1.27 -0.54
N GLN A 87 0.45 1.65 0.53
CA GLN A 87 1.08 2.00 1.79
C GLN A 87 0.95 0.83 2.76
N ILE A 88 2.04 0.51 3.43
CA ILE A 88 2.11 -0.54 4.44
C ILE A 88 2.47 0.12 5.77
N GLN A 89 1.66 -0.07 6.79
CA GLN A 89 2.01 0.47 8.10
C GLN A 89 3.19 -0.30 8.71
N THR A 90 4.17 0.44 9.21
CA THR A 90 5.33 -0.11 9.94
C THR A 90 4.90 -1.06 11.04
N ARG A 91 3.83 -0.71 11.75
CA ARG A 91 3.28 -1.52 12.85
C ARG A 91 2.85 -2.91 12.38
N ASP A 92 2.16 -2.99 11.25
CA ASP A 92 1.60 -4.25 10.77
C ASP A 92 2.72 -5.19 10.28
N LEU A 93 3.76 -4.63 9.65
CA LEU A 93 4.95 -5.40 9.26
C LEU A 93 5.73 -5.88 10.50
N ILE A 94 5.85 -5.07 11.53
CA ILE A 94 6.49 -5.43 12.80
C ILE A 94 5.69 -6.54 13.49
N GLU A 95 4.37 -6.44 13.55
CA GLU A 95 3.50 -7.45 14.14
C GLU A 95 3.61 -8.78 13.40
N LEU A 96 3.64 -8.75 12.07
CA LEU A 96 3.89 -9.94 11.25
C LEU A 96 5.23 -10.60 11.62
N ILE A 97 6.33 -9.83 11.67
CA ILE A 97 7.67 -10.35 11.98
C ILE A 97 7.70 -10.98 13.38
N ARG A 98 7.06 -10.37 14.37
CA ARG A 98 6.97 -10.87 15.74
C ARG A 98 6.15 -12.16 15.80
N THR A 99 5.00 -12.19 15.14
CA THR A 99 4.17 -13.40 15.07
C THR A 99 4.95 -14.57 14.47
N VAL A 100 5.71 -14.30 13.41
CA VAL A 100 6.57 -15.31 12.79
C VAL A 100 7.71 -15.74 13.71
N ALA A 101 8.25 -14.84 14.53
CA ALA A 101 9.31 -15.18 15.49
C ALA A 101 8.83 -16.18 16.56
N ASP A 102 7.56 -16.06 16.96
CA ASP A 102 6.94 -16.91 17.99
C ASP A 102 6.36 -18.22 17.41
N ASP A 103 6.21 -18.36 16.11
CA ASP A 103 5.63 -19.53 15.45
C ASP A 103 6.69 -20.60 15.22
N GLU A 104 6.63 -21.70 15.97
CA GLU A 104 7.58 -22.83 15.88
C GLU A 104 7.47 -23.61 14.56
N ASP A 105 6.34 -23.54 13.87
CA ASP A 105 6.09 -24.26 12.62
C ASP A 105 6.80 -23.65 11.40
N ILE A 106 7.27 -22.40 11.51
CA ILE A 106 7.99 -21.67 10.45
C ILE A 106 9.51 -21.72 10.72
N PRO A 107 10.27 -22.57 10.03
CA PRO A 107 11.71 -22.73 10.29
C PRO A 107 12.57 -21.63 9.65
N ALA A 108 12.09 -21.00 8.59
CA ALA A 108 12.83 -19.99 7.84
C ALA A 108 11.93 -18.96 7.19
N VAL A 109 12.47 -17.77 6.97
CA VAL A 109 11.78 -16.65 6.34
C VAL A 109 12.62 -16.13 5.17
N PHE A 110 11.99 -15.95 4.03
CA PHE A 110 12.56 -15.28 2.88
C PHE A 110 11.82 -13.96 2.68
N ILE A 111 12.55 -12.84 2.71
CA ILE A 111 11.97 -11.51 2.58
C ILE A 111 12.54 -10.86 1.32
N ASP A 112 11.65 -10.46 0.41
CA ASP A 112 11.99 -9.70 -0.79
C ASP A 112 11.65 -8.21 -0.57
N PHE A 113 12.67 -7.37 -0.58
CA PHE A 113 12.53 -5.92 -0.46
C PHE A 113 12.63 -5.18 -1.80
N SER A 114 12.63 -5.89 -2.92
CA SER A 114 12.85 -5.29 -4.25
C SER A 114 11.78 -4.26 -4.62
N SER A 115 10.54 -4.51 -4.21
CA SER A 115 9.38 -3.62 -4.46
C SER A 115 9.00 -2.76 -3.25
N THR A 116 9.86 -2.71 -2.21
CA THR A 116 9.55 -2.03 -0.96
C THR A 116 10.29 -0.70 -0.87
N GLY A 117 9.54 0.39 -0.69
CA GLY A 117 10.05 1.71 -0.31
C GLY A 117 9.93 1.94 1.20
N PHE A 118 10.68 2.90 1.73
CA PHE A 118 10.63 3.27 3.15
C PHE A 118 10.50 4.78 3.27
N ALA A 119 9.55 5.25 4.08
CA ALA A 119 9.30 6.67 4.29
C ALA A 119 10.50 7.40 4.94
N GLY A 120 11.37 6.65 5.65
CA GLY A 120 12.56 7.24 6.26
C GLY A 120 13.48 6.22 6.91
N PRO A 121 14.66 6.66 7.34
CA PRO A 121 15.64 5.77 7.99
C PRO A 121 15.15 5.23 9.34
N THR A 122 14.30 5.95 10.06
CA THR A 122 13.75 5.51 11.35
C THR A 122 12.87 4.29 11.19
N THR A 123 12.00 4.29 10.18
CA THR A 123 11.15 3.15 9.80
C THR A 123 12.00 1.92 9.51
N ALA A 124 13.05 2.07 8.70
CA ALA A 124 13.98 0.99 8.37
C ALA A 124 14.72 0.46 9.61
N ILE A 125 15.14 1.33 10.54
CA ILE A 125 15.79 0.94 11.80
C ILE A 125 14.85 0.12 12.68
N ASN A 126 13.58 0.49 12.76
CA ASN A 126 12.61 -0.24 13.57
C ASN A 126 12.39 -1.66 13.00
N ILE A 127 12.24 -1.79 11.69
CA ILE A 127 12.11 -3.10 11.02
C ILE A 127 13.41 -3.91 11.19
N ALA A 128 14.58 -3.27 11.04
CA ALA A 128 15.87 -3.93 11.21
C ALA A 128 16.02 -4.56 12.61
N LYS A 129 15.54 -3.89 13.66
CA LYS A 129 15.55 -4.43 15.04
C LYS A 129 14.71 -5.70 15.16
N GLU A 130 13.53 -5.72 14.55
CA GLU A 130 12.66 -6.88 14.57
C GLU A 130 13.22 -8.05 13.71
N LEU A 131 13.83 -7.75 12.58
CA LEU A 131 14.54 -8.77 11.78
C LEU A 131 15.70 -9.39 12.54
N LYS A 132 16.44 -8.56 13.30
CA LYS A 132 17.47 -9.06 14.19
C LYS A 132 16.89 -9.97 15.27
N ALA A 133 15.78 -9.58 15.91
CA ALA A 133 15.13 -10.41 16.92
C ALA A 133 14.62 -11.74 16.31
N LEU A 134 14.06 -11.70 15.11
CA LEU A 134 13.64 -12.89 14.36
C LEU A 134 14.82 -13.84 14.09
N ARG A 135 15.95 -13.33 13.64
CA ARG A 135 17.17 -14.14 13.48
C ARG A 135 17.67 -14.69 14.81
N ASP A 136 17.69 -13.87 15.85
CA ASP A 136 18.21 -14.24 17.17
C ASP A 136 17.30 -15.27 17.88
N SER A 137 16.01 -15.41 17.46
CA SER A 137 15.12 -16.51 17.87
C SER A 137 15.48 -17.87 17.27
N GLY A 138 16.53 -17.93 16.43
CA GLY A 138 17.03 -19.16 15.82
C GLY A 138 16.48 -19.46 14.43
N LYS A 139 15.64 -18.61 13.87
CA LYS A 139 15.10 -18.76 12.52
C LYS A 139 16.11 -18.30 11.46
N ARG A 140 16.15 -19.03 10.34
CA ARG A 140 16.94 -18.62 9.19
C ARG A 140 16.21 -17.52 8.44
N VAL A 141 16.80 -16.33 8.38
CA VAL A 141 16.25 -15.16 7.66
C VAL A 141 17.09 -14.89 6.44
N ILE A 142 16.48 -14.94 5.26
CA ILE A 142 17.13 -14.61 3.98
C ILE A 142 16.49 -13.32 3.47
N ALA A 143 17.30 -12.27 3.31
CA ALA A 143 16.87 -11.02 2.72
C ALA A 143 17.32 -10.95 1.26
N PHE A 144 16.38 -10.76 0.35
CA PHE A 144 16.63 -10.57 -1.06
C PHE A 144 16.32 -9.13 -1.48
N ASN A 145 17.13 -8.62 -2.42
CA ASN A 145 16.83 -7.33 -3.04
C ASN A 145 17.55 -7.27 -4.40
N ASP A 146 16.92 -6.68 -5.40
CA ASP A 146 17.55 -6.41 -6.70
C ASP A 146 18.45 -5.16 -6.65
N ARG A 147 18.15 -4.20 -5.77
CA ARG A 147 18.95 -2.98 -5.54
C ARG A 147 19.02 -2.63 -4.06
N LEU A 148 20.21 -2.73 -3.48
CA LEU A 148 20.44 -2.35 -2.09
C LEU A 148 20.83 -0.87 -1.99
N SER A 149 19.94 -0.07 -1.44
CA SER A 149 20.19 1.29 -0.96
C SER A 149 20.75 1.25 0.46
N THR A 150 21.13 2.40 1.01
CA THR A 150 21.55 2.49 2.42
C THR A 150 20.50 1.93 3.39
N THR A 151 19.22 2.27 3.19
CA THR A 151 18.11 1.81 4.05
C THR A 151 17.81 0.33 3.89
N SER A 152 17.71 -0.18 2.66
CA SER A 152 17.47 -1.60 2.44
C SER A 152 18.65 -2.47 2.86
N TYR A 153 19.89 -1.99 2.71
CA TYR A 153 21.07 -2.68 3.24
C TYR A 153 21.07 -2.74 4.76
N LEU A 154 20.69 -1.64 5.43
CA LEU A 154 20.59 -1.60 6.88
C LEU A 154 19.66 -2.71 7.42
N MET A 155 18.52 -2.94 6.77
CA MET A 155 17.61 -4.02 7.14
C MET A 155 18.14 -5.38 6.75
N ALA A 156 18.58 -5.54 5.51
CA ALA A 156 19.13 -6.81 5.01
C ALA A 156 20.33 -7.29 5.85
N SER A 157 21.14 -6.37 6.39
CA SER A 157 22.30 -6.69 7.24
C SER A 157 21.93 -7.39 8.56
N GLN A 158 20.66 -7.34 8.96
CA GLN A 158 20.17 -8.03 10.15
C GLN A 158 19.70 -9.46 9.85
N ALA A 159 19.56 -9.84 8.59
CA ALA A 159 19.24 -11.19 8.17
C ALA A 159 20.42 -12.15 8.38
N SER A 160 20.16 -13.45 8.30
CA SER A 160 21.20 -14.48 8.31
C SER A 160 22.02 -14.47 7.00
N GLU A 161 21.36 -14.18 5.90
CA GLU A 161 21.94 -14.13 4.56
C GLU A 161 21.36 -12.97 3.77
N ILE A 162 22.19 -12.34 2.94
CA ILE A 162 21.78 -11.30 2.02
C ILE A 162 21.99 -11.82 0.60
N TRP A 163 20.91 -11.85 -0.17
CA TRP A 163 20.95 -12.24 -1.58
C TRP A 163 20.66 -11.02 -2.44
N VAL A 164 21.49 -10.79 -3.43
CA VAL A 164 21.33 -9.68 -4.38
C VAL A 164 21.27 -10.26 -5.78
N HIS A 165 20.38 -9.69 -6.61
CA HIS A 165 20.28 -10.12 -8.00
C HIS A 165 21.62 -9.93 -8.73
N PRO A 166 22.08 -10.88 -9.56
CA PRO A 166 23.39 -10.82 -10.23
C PRO A 166 23.63 -9.56 -11.07
N VAL A 167 22.56 -8.97 -11.65
CA VAL A 167 22.64 -7.69 -12.39
C VAL A 167 22.15 -6.51 -11.55
N GLY A 168 21.97 -6.73 -10.25
CA GLY A 168 21.54 -5.71 -9.30
C GLY A 168 22.66 -4.74 -8.94
N SER A 169 22.34 -3.77 -8.11
CA SER A 169 23.30 -2.76 -7.64
C SER A 169 23.28 -2.62 -6.14
N ILE A 170 24.45 -2.30 -5.57
CA ILE A 170 24.61 -1.97 -4.15
C ILE A 170 25.11 -0.54 -4.06
N SER A 171 24.32 0.35 -3.46
CA SER A 171 24.63 1.77 -3.30
C SER A 171 24.45 2.19 -1.83
N VAL A 172 25.45 1.93 -1.01
CA VAL A 172 25.49 2.29 0.41
C VAL A 172 26.30 3.57 0.56
N MET A 173 25.63 4.72 0.60
CA MET A 173 26.25 6.05 0.72
C MET A 173 26.14 6.66 2.11
N GLY A 174 25.55 5.94 3.07
CA GLY A 174 25.29 6.44 4.41
C GLY A 174 24.02 7.30 4.48
N LEU A 175 23.79 7.90 5.66
CA LEU A 175 22.70 8.82 5.92
C LEU A 175 23.26 10.23 5.94
N GLY A 176 22.88 11.03 4.99
CA GLY A 176 23.30 12.42 4.86
C GLY A 176 22.35 13.18 3.96
N GLY A 177 22.40 14.50 4.05
CA GLY A 177 21.64 15.41 3.21
C GLY A 177 22.48 16.62 2.86
N MET A 178 22.25 17.15 1.67
CA MET A 178 22.83 18.44 1.25
C MET A 178 21.68 19.44 1.17
N ARG A 179 21.81 20.55 1.87
CA ARG A 179 20.87 21.66 1.79
C ARG A 179 21.51 22.79 1.00
N PRO A 180 21.05 23.11 -0.20
CA PRO A 180 21.55 24.26 -0.94
C PRO A 180 21.09 25.57 -0.30
N TYR A 181 22.00 26.54 -0.19
CA TYR A 181 21.72 27.92 0.20
C TYR A 181 21.90 28.79 -1.01
N GLN A 182 20.83 29.48 -1.40
CA GLN A 182 20.72 30.15 -2.71
C GLN A 182 20.78 31.68 -2.63
N LYS A 183 21.08 32.25 -1.48
CA LYS A 183 21.11 33.72 -1.30
C LYS A 183 21.99 34.42 -2.33
N GLU A 184 23.23 33.97 -2.48
CA GLU A 184 24.18 34.55 -3.44
C GLU A 184 23.69 34.44 -4.90
N LEU A 185 23.05 33.33 -5.26
CA LEU A 185 22.43 33.15 -6.57
C LEU A 185 21.36 34.23 -6.82
N TYR A 186 20.47 34.45 -5.85
CA TYR A 186 19.41 35.45 -5.97
C TYR A 186 19.98 36.90 -6.01
N GLU A 187 21.00 37.18 -5.21
CA GLU A 187 21.68 38.49 -5.25
C GLU A 187 22.31 38.74 -6.63
N ASN A 188 22.99 37.75 -7.20
CA ASN A 188 23.59 37.84 -8.53
C ASN A 188 22.53 38.03 -9.63
N LEU A 189 21.38 37.40 -9.50
CA LEU A 189 20.24 37.54 -10.42
C LEU A 189 19.42 38.80 -10.16
N LYS A 190 19.80 39.66 -9.18
CA LYS A 190 19.06 40.84 -8.75
C LYS A 190 17.62 40.53 -8.31
N ILE A 191 17.39 39.37 -7.75
CA ILE A 191 16.11 38.98 -7.18
C ILE A 191 16.10 39.29 -5.69
N ASN A 192 15.19 40.20 -5.29
CA ASN A 192 15.01 40.53 -3.87
C ASN A 192 13.96 39.64 -3.26
N PHE A 193 14.34 38.95 -2.17
CA PHE A 193 13.43 38.09 -1.42
C PHE A 193 12.97 38.80 -0.16
N HIS A 194 11.68 39.03 -0.02
CA HIS A 194 11.08 39.65 1.15
C HIS A 194 10.45 38.60 2.05
N ASN A 195 11.00 38.42 3.25
CA ASN A 195 10.47 37.49 4.23
C ASN A 195 9.58 38.24 5.24
N TYR A 196 8.31 37.86 5.30
CA TYR A 196 7.31 38.38 6.25
C TYR A 196 6.96 37.33 7.32
N SER A 197 7.97 36.70 7.91
CA SER A 197 7.76 35.71 8.98
C SER A 197 7.54 36.39 10.34
N GLN A 198 6.64 35.81 11.15
CA GLN A 198 6.42 36.19 12.53
C GLN A 198 6.85 35.06 13.46
N GLY A 199 7.72 35.35 14.44
CA GLY A 199 8.28 34.39 15.41
C GLY A 199 9.71 33.99 15.11
N ASP A 200 10.46 33.64 16.17
CA ASP A 200 11.92 33.51 16.16
C ASP A 200 12.49 32.24 15.52
N PHE A 201 11.70 31.21 15.26
CA PHE A 201 12.20 29.91 14.77
C PHE A 201 11.57 29.52 13.41
N LYS A 202 11.44 30.46 12.50
CA LYS A 202 10.90 30.22 11.15
C LYS A 202 12.01 29.92 10.15
N SER A 203 12.34 28.63 9.99
CA SER A 203 13.41 28.16 9.11
C SER A 203 13.03 27.99 7.64
N ALA A 204 11.75 28.19 7.28
CA ALA A 204 11.25 27.94 5.92
C ALA A 204 12.01 28.68 4.81
N VAL A 205 12.55 29.86 5.10
CA VAL A 205 13.28 30.73 4.14
C VAL A 205 14.78 30.70 4.31
N GLU A 206 15.33 29.92 5.22
CA GLU A 206 16.78 29.89 5.47
C GLU A 206 17.59 29.58 4.22
N GLY A 207 17.13 28.64 3.38
CA GLY A 207 17.79 28.32 2.11
C GLY A 207 17.87 29.48 1.13
N LEU A 208 17.05 30.52 1.29
CA LEU A 208 16.98 31.73 0.46
C LEU A 208 17.64 32.94 1.11
N SER A 209 17.83 32.92 2.43
CA SER A 209 18.32 34.05 3.21
C SER A 209 19.75 33.89 3.75
N LEU A 210 20.26 32.66 3.75
CA LEU A 210 21.61 32.33 4.24
C LEU A 210 22.52 31.91 3.07
N ILE A 211 23.81 32.15 3.24
CA ILE A 211 24.85 31.71 2.28
C ILE A 211 25.29 30.29 2.63
N HIS A 212 25.61 30.08 3.90
CA HIS A 212 25.94 28.76 4.49
C HIS A 212 25.94 28.90 6.02
N ILE A 213 25.90 27.79 6.67
CA ILE A 213 26.07 27.71 8.13
C ILE A 213 27.36 26.95 8.42
#